data_c95139613531af631b0a3bf2085d0af8
#
_entry.id   c95139613531af631b0a3bf2085d0af8
#
_cell.length_a   1.000
_cell.length_b   1.000
_cell.length_c   1.000
_cell.angle_alpha   90.00
_cell.angle_beta   90.00
_cell.angle_gamma   90.00
#
_symmetry.space_group_name_H-M   'P 1'
#
loop_
_entity.id
_entity.type
_entity.pdbx_description
1 polymer ?
#
loop_
_entity_poly.entity_id
_entity_poly.type
_entity_poly.pdbx_seq_one_letter_code
_entity_poly.pdbx_strand_id
1 'polypeptide(L)'
;VLISNTDDEEIDLESVDALKFPVELPFENQWDITVKAEVDASYVDSYNEMNGTFYSLLPEICYTTTGQVKMARGTSSAEIGFTLNKEEILPGNYILPVKIQTVEADVTMSFNTDVKVFIITKKGKELDRNPWTITYCTTQETVGDPGQAEHLIDNDVSSFWHSRWQGGSDPLPYDIII
;
A
#
# COMPACT_ATOMS: atom_id res chain seq x y z
N VAL A 1 -1.21 31.08 -5.61
CA VAL A 1 -0.57 29.77 -5.59
C VAL A 1 -1.47 28.82 -4.83
N LEU A 2 -1.97 27.79 -5.48
CA LEU A 2 -2.65 26.66 -4.84
C LEU A 2 -1.58 25.75 -4.25
N ILE A 3 -1.74 25.38 -3.00
CA ILE A 3 -0.82 24.51 -2.29
C ILE A 3 -1.59 23.24 -1.93
N SER A 4 -1.11 22.08 -2.37
CA SER A 4 -1.52 20.78 -1.84
C SER A 4 -0.56 20.39 -0.71
N ASN A 5 -1.06 19.65 0.27
CA ASN A 5 -0.20 18.96 1.22
C ASN A 5 0.50 17.81 0.49
N THR A 6 1.83 17.80 0.52
CA THR A 6 2.67 16.82 -0.19
C THR A 6 3.29 15.78 0.75
N ASP A 7 2.96 15.82 2.05
CA ASP A 7 3.41 14.80 2.98
C ASP A 7 2.80 13.46 2.64
N ASP A 8 3.62 12.41 2.70
CA ASP A 8 3.16 11.03 2.53
C ASP A 8 2.17 10.65 3.63
N GLU A 9 1.17 9.86 3.28
CA GLU A 9 0.11 9.46 4.20
C GLU A 9 -0.09 7.95 4.17
N GLU A 10 0.19 7.29 5.30
CA GLU A 10 -0.14 5.87 5.48
C GLU A 10 -1.63 5.70 5.75
N ILE A 11 -2.27 4.83 4.98
CA ILE A 11 -3.71 4.61 5.02
C ILE A 11 -4.05 3.35 5.79
N ASP A 12 -4.80 3.52 6.87
CA ASP A 12 -5.45 2.43 7.58
C ASP A 12 -6.76 2.07 6.88
N LEU A 13 -6.75 0.98 6.10
CA LEU A 13 -7.91 0.50 5.34
C LEU A 13 -9.11 0.10 6.22
N GLU A 14 -8.91 -0.17 7.50
CA GLU A 14 -10.01 -0.51 8.41
C GLU A 14 -10.85 0.72 8.77
N SER A 15 -10.22 1.89 8.86
CA SER A 15 -10.86 3.14 9.31
C SER A 15 -11.17 4.14 8.19
N VAL A 16 -10.55 4.00 7.01
CA VAL A 16 -10.66 4.99 5.92
C VAL A 16 -11.42 4.41 4.73
N ASP A 17 -12.52 5.06 4.32
CA ASP A 17 -13.31 4.70 3.15
C ASP A 17 -12.98 5.55 1.91
N ALA A 18 -12.37 6.71 2.11
CA ALA A 18 -11.96 7.60 1.02
C ALA A 18 -10.68 8.35 1.38
N LEU A 19 -9.75 8.42 0.40
CA LEU A 19 -8.57 9.28 0.49
C LEU A 19 -8.99 10.72 0.17
N LYS A 20 -8.35 11.68 0.80
CA LYS A 20 -8.63 13.10 0.65
C LYS A 20 -7.39 13.84 0.20
N PHE A 21 -7.40 14.28 -1.05
CA PHE A 21 -6.35 15.12 -1.59
C PHE A 21 -6.69 16.58 -1.30
N PRO A 22 -5.99 17.25 -0.36
CA PRO A 22 -6.29 18.62 0.03
C PRO A 22 -5.81 19.60 -1.02
N VAL A 23 -6.61 20.63 -1.23
CA VAL A 23 -6.29 21.78 -2.10
C VAL A 23 -6.49 23.05 -1.28
N GLU A 24 -5.43 23.82 -1.06
CA GLU A 24 -5.45 24.95 -0.15
C GLU A 24 -4.89 26.21 -0.79
N LEU A 25 -5.46 27.34 -0.41
CA LEU A 25 -4.95 28.68 -0.68
C LEU A 25 -4.52 29.35 0.63
N PRO A 26 -3.50 30.19 0.61
CA PRO A 26 -3.08 30.94 1.81
C PRO A 26 -4.05 32.07 2.21
N PHE A 27 -5.14 32.25 1.47
CA PHE A 27 -6.17 33.27 1.69
C PHE A 27 -7.51 32.82 1.10
N GLU A 28 -8.61 33.42 1.53
CA GLU A 28 -9.93 33.23 0.92
C GLU A 28 -9.92 33.71 -0.53
N ASN A 29 -10.37 32.85 -1.45
CA ASN A 29 -10.37 33.18 -2.87
C ASN A 29 -11.42 34.26 -3.21
N GLN A 30 -11.17 34.98 -4.29
CA GLN A 30 -12.08 36.02 -4.80
C GLN A 30 -12.93 35.53 -5.99
N TRP A 31 -12.68 34.33 -6.48
CA TRP A 31 -13.28 33.73 -7.69
C TRP A 31 -13.73 32.30 -7.41
N ASP A 32 -14.62 31.80 -8.22
CA ASP A 32 -14.85 30.36 -8.30
C ASP A 32 -13.66 29.70 -9.02
N ILE A 33 -13.14 28.62 -8.44
CA ILE A 33 -11.96 27.91 -8.93
C ILE A 33 -12.32 26.44 -9.09
N THR A 34 -12.02 25.85 -10.25
CA THR A 34 -12.08 24.39 -10.44
C THR A 34 -10.66 23.85 -10.47
N VAL A 35 -10.38 22.93 -9.59
CA VAL A 35 -9.10 22.23 -9.50
C VAL A 35 -9.29 20.80 -9.97
N LYS A 36 -8.44 20.34 -10.89
CA LYS A 36 -8.37 18.95 -11.32
C LYS A 36 -7.06 18.33 -10.83
N ALA A 37 -7.15 17.14 -10.29
CA ALA A 37 -6.01 16.32 -9.92
C ALA A 37 -5.95 15.08 -10.79
N GLU A 38 -4.75 14.54 -10.93
CA GLU A 38 -4.50 13.28 -11.62
C GLU A 38 -3.62 12.36 -10.78
N VAL A 39 -3.73 11.06 -11.04
CA VAL A 39 -2.81 10.06 -10.51
C VAL A 39 -1.56 10.04 -11.39
N ASP A 40 -0.40 10.27 -10.81
CA ASP A 40 0.88 10.25 -11.52
C ASP A 40 1.53 8.87 -11.44
N ALA A 41 1.11 7.96 -12.31
CA ALA A 41 1.67 6.61 -12.38
C ALA A 41 3.19 6.59 -12.63
N SER A 42 3.73 7.61 -13.30
CA SER A 42 5.16 7.69 -13.59
C SER A 42 6.02 7.98 -12.35
N TYR A 43 5.40 8.42 -11.26
CA TYR A 43 6.10 8.72 -10.00
C TYR A 43 6.47 7.47 -9.20
N VAL A 44 5.83 6.31 -9.47
CA VAL A 44 6.01 5.08 -8.68
C VAL A 44 7.46 4.59 -8.65
N ASP A 45 8.10 4.53 -9.81
CA ASP A 45 9.47 4.03 -9.90
C ASP A 45 10.46 4.94 -9.17
N SER A 46 10.35 6.25 -9.36
CA SER A 46 11.19 7.22 -8.65
C SER A 46 10.92 7.24 -7.15
N TYR A 47 9.68 7.07 -6.73
CA TYR A 47 9.34 6.93 -5.30
C TYR A 47 10.01 5.71 -4.67
N ASN A 48 9.91 4.56 -5.33
CA ASN A 48 10.54 3.32 -4.88
C ASN A 48 12.05 3.43 -4.80
N GLU A 49 12.68 4.06 -5.79
CA GLU A 49 14.14 4.28 -5.80
C GLU A 49 14.59 5.19 -4.65
N MET A 50 13.88 6.31 -4.42
CA MET A 50 14.21 7.25 -3.36
C MET A 50 14.06 6.66 -1.96
N ASN A 51 13.06 5.78 -1.75
CA ASN A 51 12.71 5.25 -0.44
C ASN A 51 13.20 3.81 -0.20
N GLY A 52 13.81 3.16 -1.20
CA GLY A 52 14.25 1.75 -1.11
C GLY A 52 13.07 0.79 -0.93
N THR A 53 11.95 1.07 -1.57
CA THR A 53 10.69 0.31 -1.45
C THR A 53 10.34 -0.39 -2.76
N PHE A 54 9.28 -1.22 -2.74
CA PHE A 54 8.78 -1.97 -3.90
C PHE A 54 7.25 -1.88 -3.98
N TYR A 55 6.72 -0.67 -3.84
CA TYR A 55 5.28 -0.45 -3.98
C TYR A 55 4.83 -0.57 -5.43
N SER A 56 3.61 -1.06 -5.61
CA SER A 56 2.91 -1.03 -6.89
C SER A 56 1.94 0.16 -6.94
N LEU A 57 1.61 0.62 -8.15
CA LEU A 57 0.52 1.58 -8.30
C LEU A 57 -0.81 0.92 -7.87
N LEU A 58 -1.62 1.62 -7.07
CA LEU A 58 -2.97 1.16 -6.76
C LEU A 58 -3.80 1.07 -8.06
N PRO A 59 -4.35 -0.11 -8.43
CA PRO A 59 -5.12 -0.27 -9.65
C PRO A 59 -6.37 0.63 -9.70
N GLU A 60 -6.74 1.11 -10.87
CA GLU A 60 -7.91 2.00 -11.04
C GLU A 60 -9.23 1.39 -10.56
N ILE A 61 -9.39 0.07 -10.63
CA ILE A 61 -10.57 -0.64 -10.12
C ILE A 61 -10.72 -0.51 -8.60
N CYS A 62 -9.63 -0.20 -7.89
CA CYS A 62 -9.59 -0.10 -6.43
C CYS A 62 -10.12 1.22 -5.88
N TYR A 63 -10.47 2.18 -6.73
CA TYR A 63 -11.02 3.47 -6.29
C TYR A 63 -11.91 4.12 -7.35
N THR A 64 -12.71 5.08 -6.90
CA THR A 64 -13.48 5.98 -7.77
C THR A 64 -13.25 7.42 -7.36
N THR A 65 -13.17 8.31 -8.34
CA THR A 65 -12.99 9.74 -8.09
C THR A 65 -13.65 10.58 -9.20
N THR A 66 -14.06 11.81 -8.89
CA THR A 66 -14.40 12.82 -9.91
C THR A 66 -13.15 13.46 -10.49
N GLY A 67 -12.00 13.28 -9.85
CA GLY A 67 -10.73 13.90 -10.22
C GLY A 67 -10.72 15.42 -10.11
N GLN A 68 -11.78 16.05 -9.57
CA GLN A 68 -11.89 17.49 -9.51
C GLN A 68 -12.74 17.98 -8.35
N VAL A 69 -12.50 19.24 -7.94
CA VAL A 69 -13.32 19.95 -6.96
C VAL A 69 -13.51 21.40 -7.38
N LYS A 70 -14.68 21.96 -7.04
CA LYS A 70 -14.95 23.38 -7.17
C LYS A 70 -14.77 24.06 -5.79
N MET A 71 -13.84 25.00 -5.73
CA MET A 71 -13.67 25.91 -4.59
C MET A 71 -14.53 27.14 -4.84
N ALA A 72 -15.59 27.31 -4.07
CA ALA A 72 -16.47 28.47 -4.18
C ALA A 72 -15.74 29.75 -3.73
N ARG A 73 -16.13 30.87 -4.30
CA ARG A 73 -15.67 32.19 -3.85
C ARG A 73 -15.85 32.35 -2.33
N GLY A 74 -14.84 32.89 -1.64
CA GLY A 74 -14.82 33.07 -0.18
C GLY A 74 -14.34 31.85 0.60
N THR A 75 -13.86 30.81 -0.08
CA THR A 75 -13.23 29.65 0.59
C THR A 75 -11.73 29.63 0.37
N SER A 76 -10.98 29.00 1.27
CA SER A 76 -9.52 28.84 1.16
C SER A 76 -9.10 27.38 1.01
N SER A 77 -10.02 26.42 1.14
CA SER A 77 -9.69 24.99 1.05
C SER A 77 -10.81 24.17 0.41
N ALA A 78 -10.42 23.06 -0.18
CA ALA A 78 -11.33 22.01 -0.68
C ALA A 78 -10.58 20.67 -0.68
N GLU A 79 -11.30 19.57 -0.91
CA GLU A 79 -10.72 18.23 -0.99
C GLU A 79 -11.22 17.51 -2.24
N ILE A 80 -10.31 16.82 -2.94
CA ILE A 80 -10.68 15.89 -4.01
C ILE A 80 -10.67 14.47 -3.39
N GLY A 81 -11.84 13.83 -3.40
CA GLY A 81 -12.03 12.51 -2.83
C GLY A 81 -11.66 11.39 -3.82
N PHE A 82 -11.06 10.33 -3.29
CA PHE A 82 -10.85 9.05 -3.95
C PHE A 82 -11.51 7.98 -3.06
N THR A 83 -12.73 7.60 -3.38
CA THR A 83 -13.47 6.57 -2.63
C THR A 83 -12.86 5.20 -2.91
N LEU A 84 -12.47 4.48 -1.87
CA LEU A 84 -11.82 3.17 -2.00
C LEU A 84 -12.84 2.05 -2.21
N ASN A 85 -12.56 1.19 -3.17
CA ASN A 85 -13.23 -0.09 -3.36
C ASN A 85 -12.37 -1.19 -2.70
N LYS A 86 -12.49 -1.32 -1.38
CA LYS A 86 -11.61 -2.13 -0.53
C LYS A 86 -11.60 -3.62 -0.90
N GLU A 87 -12.70 -4.12 -1.48
CA GLU A 87 -12.83 -5.52 -1.88
C GLU A 87 -11.94 -5.84 -3.09
N GLU A 88 -11.73 -4.88 -3.97
CA GLU A 88 -10.88 -5.03 -5.15
C GLU A 88 -9.38 -4.84 -4.85
N ILE A 89 -9.03 -4.32 -3.67
CA ILE A 89 -7.63 -4.21 -3.27
C ILE A 89 -7.15 -5.60 -2.87
N LEU A 90 -6.25 -6.19 -3.64
CA LEU A 90 -5.61 -7.46 -3.29
C LEU A 90 -4.55 -7.26 -2.19
N PRO A 91 -4.16 -8.34 -1.47
CA PRO A 91 -3.03 -8.26 -0.55
C PRO A 91 -1.75 -7.79 -1.25
N GLY A 92 -1.10 -6.77 -0.67
CA GLY A 92 0.08 -6.16 -1.26
C GLY A 92 0.37 -4.77 -0.69
N ASN A 93 1.42 -4.17 -1.21
CA ASN A 93 1.84 -2.81 -0.85
C ASN A 93 1.68 -1.91 -2.08
N TYR A 94 0.91 -0.84 -1.93
CA TYR A 94 0.55 0.06 -3.00
C TYR A 94 0.81 1.50 -2.63
N ILE A 95 0.98 2.34 -3.64
CA ILE A 95 0.91 3.79 -3.52
C ILE A 95 -0.06 4.37 -4.53
N LEU A 96 -0.70 5.47 -4.16
CA LEU A 96 -1.48 6.31 -5.06
C LEU A 96 -0.89 7.71 -5.06
N PRO A 97 0.01 8.02 -6.01
CA PRO A 97 0.60 9.35 -6.14
C PRO A 97 -0.39 10.29 -6.86
N VAL A 98 -0.72 11.40 -6.23
CA VAL A 98 -1.70 12.38 -6.75
C VAL A 98 -1.07 13.76 -6.81
N LYS A 99 -1.29 14.47 -7.92
CA LYS A 99 -0.87 15.87 -8.11
C LYS A 99 -1.96 16.72 -8.72
N ILE A 100 -1.84 18.03 -8.60
CA ILE A 100 -2.70 18.96 -9.33
C ILE A 100 -2.34 18.92 -10.81
N GLN A 101 -3.33 18.68 -11.67
CA GLN A 101 -3.18 18.65 -13.10
C GLN A 101 -3.47 20.04 -13.72
N THR A 102 -4.63 20.61 -13.39
CA THR A 102 -5.04 21.92 -13.91
C THR A 102 -5.82 22.70 -12.88
N VAL A 103 -5.76 24.03 -13.02
CA VAL A 103 -6.57 24.98 -12.26
C VAL A 103 -7.25 25.92 -13.24
N GLU A 104 -8.59 25.94 -13.20
CA GLU A 104 -9.43 26.77 -14.05
C GLU A 104 -10.09 27.85 -13.19
N ALA A 105 -9.90 29.11 -13.53
CA ALA A 105 -10.51 30.27 -12.91
C ALA A 105 -10.59 31.42 -13.92
N ASP A 106 -11.37 32.47 -13.60
CA ASP A 106 -11.45 33.67 -14.42
C ASP A 106 -10.15 34.51 -14.46
N VAL A 107 -9.16 34.09 -13.69
CA VAL A 107 -7.82 34.69 -13.61
C VAL A 107 -6.74 33.64 -13.74
N THR A 108 -5.57 34.04 -14.23
CA THR A 108 -4.41 33.13 -14.28
C THR A 108 -3.91 32.82 -12.89
N MET A 109 -3.87 31.57 -12.55
CA MET A 109 -3.34 31.05 -11.26
C MET A 109 -2.15 30.12 -11.50
N SER A 110 -1.15 30.24 -10.65
CA SER A 110 -0.08 29.25 -10.56
C SER A 110 -0.40 28.26 -9.43
N PHE A 111 -0.01 27.01 -9.61
CA PHE A 111 -0.24 25.95 -8.64
C PHE A 111 1.02 25.09 -8.45
N ASN A 112 1.09 24.41 -7.32
CA ASN A 112 2.12 23.43 -7.04
C ASN A 112 1.80 22.12 -7.78
N THR A 113 2.83 21.51 -8.36
CA THR A 113 2.75 20.19 -9.04
C THR A 113 3.43 19.09 -8.22
N ASP A 114 3.77 19.36 -6.97
CA ASP A 114 4.32 18.35 -6.08
C ASP A 114 3.31 17.22 -5.88
N VAL A 115 3.84 16.01 -5.67
CA VAL A 115 3.05 14.80 -5.58
C VAL A 115 2.79 14.47 -4.11
N LYS A 116 1.51 14.29 -3.74
CA LYS A 116 1.12 13.65 -2.49
C LYS A 116 1.01 12.15 -2.71
N VAL A 117 1.61 11.36 -1.83
CA VAL A 117 1.56 9.90 -1.91
C VAL A 117 0.70 9.33 -0.79
N PHE A 118 -0.34 8.57 -1.16
CA PHE A 118 -1.08 7.74 -0.22
C PHE A 118 -0.47 6.34 -0.24
N ILE A 119 -0.05 5.85 0.92
CA ILE A 119 0.58 4.54 1.08
C ILE A 119 -0.47 3.57 1.61
N ILE A 120 -0.70 2.47 0.91
CA ILE A 120 -1.76 1.52 1.18
C ILE A 120 -1.16 0.12 1.30
N THR A 121 -1.27 -0.46 2.48
CA THR A 121 -0.86 -1.85 2.72
C THR A 121 -2.07 -2.71 3.05
N LYS A 122 -2.34 -3.73 2.24
CA LYS A 122 -3.35 -4.74 2.55
C LYS A 122 -2.68 -6.07 2.88
N LYS A 123 -2.85 -6.51 4.12
CA LYS A 123 -2.38 -7.82 4.56
C LYS A 123 -3.22 -8.93 3.95
N GLY A 124 -2.60 -10.04 3.59
CA GLY A 124 -3.31 -11.26 3.21
C GLY A 124 -4.06 -11.83 4.43
N LYS A 125 -5.11 -12.59 4.14
CA LYS A 125 -5.77 -13.37 5.19
C LYS A 125 -4.77 -14.43 5.67
N GLU A 126 -4.58 -14.49 6.97
CA GLU A 126 -3.82 -15.57 7.57
C GLU A 126 -4.52 -16.90 7.29
N LEU A 127 -3.77 -17.86 6.80
CA LEU A 127 -4.31 -19.19 6.51
C LEU A 127 -4.46 -19.97 7.82
N ASP A 128 -5.62 -20.58 8.00
CA ASP A 128 -5.80 -21.55 9.08
C ASP A 128 -4.96 -22.80 8.78
N ARG A 129 -3.94 -23.03 9.58
CA ARG A 129 -3.01 -24.17 9.46
C ARG A 129 -3.43 -25.38 10.26
N ASN A 130 -4.49 -25.29 11.08
CA ASN A 130 -4.95 -26.41 11.90
C ASN A 130 -5.27 -27.71 11.12
N PRO A 131 -5.85 -27.64 9.89
CA PRO A 131 -6.09 -28.82 9.09
C PRO A 131 -4.86 -29.33 8.33
N TRP A 132 -3.74 -28.61 8.38
CA TRP A 132 -2.56 -29.00 7.62
C TRP A 132 -1.83 -30.16 8.31
N THR A 133 -1.27 -31.03 7.51
CA THR A 133 -0.46 -32.16 7.97
C THR A 133 0.76 -32.31 7.08
N ILE A 134 1.89 -32.65 7.69
CA ILE A 134 3.09 -33.01 6.93
C ILE A 134 2.89 -34.42 6.38
N THR A 135 2.81 -34.56 5.08
CA THR A 135 2.64 -35.86 4.39
C THR A 135 3.97 -36.47 3.98
N TYR A 136 5.00 -35.66 3.83
CA TYR A 136 6.35 -36.11 3.48
C TYR A 136 7.39 -35.09 3.94
N CYS A 137 8.52 -35.61 4.44
CA CYS A 137 9.70 -34.80 4.74
C CYS A 137 10.95 -35.63 4.41
N THR A 138 11.84 -35.09 3.58
CA THR A 138 13.07 -35.78 3.17
C THR A 138 14.00 -35.98 4.37
N THR A 139 14.10 -34.98 5.24
CA THR A 139 15.03 -34.95 6.38
C THR A 139 14.50 -34.08 7.48
N GLN A 140 14.72 -34.52 8.72
CA GLN A 140 14.41 -33.73 9.92
C GLN A 140 15.31 -34.18 11.06
N GLU A 141 15.62 -33.26 11.97
CA GLU A 141 16.35 -33.60 13.20
C GLU A 141 15.34 -34.05 14.28
N THR A 142 15.59 -35.19 14.88
CA THR A 142 14.73 -35.75 15.92
C THR A 142 15.47 -36.03 17.24
N VAL A 143 16.78 -35.75 17.28
CA VAL A 143 17.65 -36.05 18.42
C VAL A 143 18.38 -34.79 18.84
N GLY A 144 18.39 -34.53 20.13
CA GLY A 144 19.16 -33.44 20.73
C GLY A 144 18.47 -32.06 20.64
N ASP A 145 18.42 -31.48 19.48
CA ASP A 145 17.70 -30.22 19.17
C ASP A 145 16.64 -30.52 18.12
N PRO A 146 15.40 -30.83 18.53
CA PRO A 146 14.40 -31.35 17.62
C PRO A 146 13.93 -30.28 16.63
N GLY A 147 14.14 -30.56 15.35
CA GLY A 147 13.73 -29.72 14.21
C GLY A 147 12.76 -30.49 13.31
N GLN A 148 11.68 -30.98 13.88
CA GLN A 148 10.69 -31.79 13.16
C GLN A 148 9.90 -30.98 12.16
N ALA A 149 9.45 -31.60 11.08
CA ALA A 149 8.72 -30.88 10.01
C ALA A 149 7.36 -30.34 10.50
N GLU A 150 6.73 -30.97 11.47
CA GLU A 150 5.50 -30.52 12.11
C GLU A 150 5.63 -29.14 12.77
N HIS A 151 6.83 -28.73 13.17
CA HIS A 151 7.09 -27.38 13.70
C HIS A 151 6.85 -26.26 12.70
N LEU A 152 6.73 -26.55 11.39
CA LEU A 152 6.36 -25.56 10.39
C LEU A 152 4.88 -25.18 10.42
N ILE A 153 4.05 -26.03 11.04
CA ILE A 153 2.58 -25.89 11.03
C ILE A 153 1.94 -25.93 12.43
N ASP A 154 2.73 -25.99 13.51
CA ASP A 154 2.24 -26.09 14.91
C ASP A 154 1.77 -24.75 15.52
N ASN A 155 1.85 -23.67 14.77
CA ASN A 155 1.54 -22.29 15.22
C ASN A 155 2.42 -21.77 16.38
N ASP A 156 3.53 -22.41 16.67
CA ASP A 156 4.51 -21.96 17.67
C ASP A 156 5.69 -21.27 16.96
N VAL A 157 5.83 -19.94 17.14
CA VAL A 157 6.89 -19.15 16.52
C VAL A 157 8.28 -19.43 17.14
N SER A 158 8.34 -20.15 18.24
CA SER A 158 9.60 -20.56 18.88
C SER A 158 10.10 -21.92 18.38
N SER A 159 9.25 -22.71 17.76
CA SER A 159 9.59 -23.95 17.11
C SER A 159 10.06 -23.72 15.67
N PHE A 160 10.85 -24.61 15.14
CA PHE A 160 11.35 -24.52 13.77
C PHE A 160 11.73 -25.91 13.22
N TRP A 161 11.71 -26.04 11.92
CA TRP A 161 12.27 -27.21 11.23
C TRP A 161 13.72 -26.96 10.86
N HIS A 162 14.54 -28.02 10.96
CA HIS A 162 15.84 -28.10 10.30
C HIS A 162 16.18 -29.52 9.85
N SER A 163 17.03 -29.63 8.85
CA SER A 163 17.51 -30.90 8.35
C SER A 163 18.36 -31.62 9.39
N ARG A 164 18.45 -32.95 9.27
CA ARG A 164 19.29 -33.76 10.14
C ARG A 164 20.77 -33.30 10.06
N TRP A 165 21.36 -33.08 11.20
CA TRP A 165 22.77 -32.75 11.35
C TRP A 165 23.49 -33.65 12.33
N GLN A 166 22.81 -34.22 13.31
CA GLN A 166 23.40 -35.14 14.29
C GLN A 166 23.57 -36.53 13.67
N GLY A 167 24.81 -36.98 13.62
CA GLY A 167 25.19 -38.25 12.98
C GLY A 167 25.44 -38.19 11.49
N GLY A 168 25.43 -37.00 10.92
CA GLY A 168 25.69 -36.72 9.50
C GLY A 168 24.53 -35.93 8.86
N SER A 169 24.85 -35.10 7.86
CA SER A 169 23.85 -34.36 7.08
C SER A 169 23.32 -35.19 5.92
N ASP A 170 22.04 -35.05 5.65
CA ASP A 170 21.42 -35.63 4.45
C ASP A 170 21.78 -34.82 3.18
N PRO A 171 21.81 -35.43 1.99
CA PRO A 171 22.11 -34.71 0.78
C PRO A 171 20.94 -33.83 0.31
N LEU A 172 21.25 -32.72 -0.35
CA LEU A 172 20.26 -31.87 -1.04
C LEU A 172 19.72 -32.58 -2.32
N PRO A 173 18.51 -32.23 -2.79
CA PRO A 173 17.56 -31.26 -2.25
C PRO A 173 16.76 -31.75 -1.06
N TYR A 174 16.19 -30.82 -0.27
CA TYR A 174 15.25 -31.12 0.80
C TYR A 174 13.83 -30.77 0.36
N ASP A 175 12.90 -31.69 0.52
CA ASP A 175 11.50 -31.53 0.19
C ASP A 175 10.61 -31.75 1.40
N ILE A 176 9.62 -30.87 1.58
CA ILE A 176 8.55 -31.02 2.57
C ILE A 176 7.23 -30.85 1.82
N ILE A 177 6.32 -31.80 2.00
CA ILE A 177 4.98 -31.77 1.41
C ILE A 177 3.97 -31.66 2.54
N ILE A 178 3.15 -30.61 2.46
CA ILE A 178 2.07 -30.30 3.40
C ILE A 178 0.74 -30.66 2.78
#